data_5fb8bab158b6605bc4561bbc91e52e0f
#
_entry.id   5fb8bab158b6605bc4561bbc91e52e0f
#
_cell.length_a   1.000
_cell.length_b   1.000
_cell.length_c   1.000
_cell.angle_alpha   90.00
_cell.angle_beta   90.00
_cell.angle_gamma   90.00
#
_symmetry.space_group_name_H-M   'P 1'
#
loop_
_entity.id
_entity.type
_entity.pdbx_description
1 polymer ?
#
loop_
_entity_poly.entity_id
_entity_poly.type
_entity_poly.pdbx_seq_one_letter_code
_entity_poly.pdbx_strand_id
1 'polypeptide(L)'
;MATVMTAPPSSKAEIVDVPFAHREIVARLSPGGRYIDAQSDVDSPWVPFGDNAAIKHLAFDVRTGIFSNILWIKEPGVIGTHFHRGTIMMVCLEGSVKYLEYDWVASPGGLILEVPGESHTLVTDTGCKLFGWMQGPIEFYDENAVLIDTTDVWWFIHHYESYCREHGIPLNPKLYL
;
A
#
# COMPACT_ATOMS: atom_id res chain seq x y z
N MET A 1 -22.15 -2.55 -32.75
CA MET A 1 -21.38 -1.31 -32.98
C MET A 1 -20.84 -0.86 -31.60
N ALA A 2 -19.53 -0.92 -31.40
CA ALA A 2 -18.93 -0.44 -30.16
C ALA A 2 -18.87 1.10 -30.22
N THR A 3 -19.46 1.75 -29.23
CA THR A 3 -19.38 3.21 -29.08
C THR A 3 -17.94 3.52 -28.64
N VAL A 4 -17.18 4.12 -29.54
CA VAL A 4 -15.84 4.64 -29.22
C VAL A 4 -16.04 5.83 -28.29
N MET A 5 -15.66 5.70 -27.04
CA MET A 5 -15.55 6.85 -26.15
C MET A 5 -14.40 7.73 -26.67
N THR A 6 -14.74 8.85 -27.31
CA THR A 6 -13.75 9.87 -27.62
C THR A 6 -13.29 10.51 -26.31
N ALA A 7 -11.98 10.61 -26.11
CA ALA A 7 -11.43 11.37 -25.00
C ALA A 7 -12.06 12.80 -25.01
N PRO A 8 -12.43 13.33 -23.84
CA PRO A 8 -12.92 14.70 -23.80
C PRO A 8 -11.86 15.63 -24.37
N PRO A 9 -12.24 16.71 -25.06
CA PRO A 9 -11.31 17.68 -25.58
C PRO A 9 -10.43 18.17 -24.44
N SER A 10 -9.15 18.36 -24.70
CA SER A 10 -8.14 18.87 -23.75
C SER A 10 -8.35 20.36 -23.41
N SER A 11 -9.58 20.78 -23.15
CA SER A 11 -9.81 22.03 -22.45
C SER A 11 -9.26 21.80 -21.04
N LYS A 12 -8.27 22.58 -20.61
CA LYS A 12 -7.97 22.73 -19.20
C LYS A 12 -9.31 22.87 -18.51
N ALA A 13 -9.73 21.85 -17.75
CA ALA A 13 -10.97 21.92 -17.01
C ALA A 13 -10.97 23.26 -16.29
N GLU A 14 -11.97 24.10 -16.53
CA GLU A 14 -12.16 25.31 -15.73
C GLU A 14 -12.17 24.81 -14.29
N ILE A 15 -11.13 25.18 -13.54
CA ILE A 15 -11.04 24.82 -12.13
C ILE A 15 -12.28 25.43 -11.51
N VAL A 16 -13.21 24.56 -11.08
CA VAL A 16 -14.38 24.96 -10.31
C VAL A 16 -13.93 25.99 -9.30
N ASP A 17 -14.58 27.15 -9.27
CA ASP A 17 -14.13 28.30 -8.49
C ASP A 17 -14.19 28.00 -6.99
N VAL A 18 -13.17 27.29 -6.52
CA VAL A 18 -12.94 27.09 -5.09
C VAL A 18 -12.67 28.46 -4.48
N PRO A 19 -13.36 28.88 -3.40
CA PRO A 19 -13.14 30.18 -2.77
C PRO A 19 -11.66 30.47 -2.62
N PHE A 20 -11.24 31.67 -2.98
CA PHE A 20 -9.83 32.08 -3.07
C PHE A 20 -9.01 31.73 -1.81
N ALA A 21 -9.61 31.93 -0.63
CA ALA A 21 -9.01 31.57 0.66
C ALA A 21 -8.70 30.06 0.77
N HIS A 22 -9.55 29.20 0.22
CA HIS A 22 -9.30 27.76 0.24
C HIS A 22 -8.19 27.34 -0.72
N ARG A 23 -8.06 28.00 -1.87
CA ARG A 23 -6.97 27.72 -2.81
C ARG A 23 -5.60 27.99 -2.20
N GLU A 24 -5.44 29.13 -1.50
CA GLU A 24 -4.19 29.45 -0.83
C GLU A 24 -3.85 28.46 0.29
N ILE A 25 -4.85 28.05 1.07
CA ILE A 25 -4.69 27.04 2.12
C ILE A 25 -4.26 25.71 1.49
N VAL A 26 -4.96 25.24 0.46
CA VAL A 26 -4.64 23.99 -0.23
C VAL A 26 -3.24 24.05 -0.85
N ALA A 27 -2.90 25.14 -1.56
CA ALA A 27 -1.58 25.30 -2.18
C ALA A 27 -0.43 25.29 -1.14
N ARG A 28 -0.68 25.80 0.06
CA ARG A 28 0.30 25.82 1.15
C ARG A 28 0.42 24.47 1.88
N LEU A 29 -0.69 23.75 2.05
CA LEU A 29 -0.77 22.51 2.87
C LEU A 29 -0.72 21.24 2.05
N SER A 30 -1.01 21.31 0.75
CA SER A 30 -1.01 20.17 -0.13
C SER A 30 -0.07 20.41 -1.32
N PRO A 31 0.92 19.56 -1.53
CA PRO A 31 1.83 19.68 -2.68
C PRO A 31 1.16 19.33 -4.02
N GLY A 32 -0.15 19.11 -4.04
CA GLY A 32 -0.91 18.69 -5.21
C GLY A 32 -0.91 17.18 -5.46
N GLY A 33 -1.56 16.77 -6.55
CA GLY A 33 -1.60 15.38 -6.97
C GLY A 33 -0.21 14.87 -7.36
N ARG A 34 0.07 13.61 -7.06
CA ARG A 34 1.36 12.95 -7.33
C ARG A 34 1.14 11.71 -8.14
N TYR A 35 2.07 11.42 -9.01
CA TYR A 35 2.15 10.15 -9.71
C TYR A 35 3.41 9.41 -9.28
N ILE A 36 3.24 8.17 -8.86
CA ILE A 36 4.29 7.21 -8.55
C ILE A 36 4.14 6.08 -9.56
N ASP A 37 5.16 5.85 -10.36
CA ASP A 37 5.19 4.72 -11.27
C ASP A 37 5.56 3.44 -10.51
N ALA A 38 4.58 2.61 -10.26
CA ALA A 38 4.78 1.33 -9.56
C ALA A 38 5.60 0.31 -10.37
N GLN A 39 5.83 0.54 -11.65
CA GLN A 39 6.74 -0.27 -12.47
C GLN A 39 8.18 0.23 -12.41
N SER A 40 8.40 1.46 -11.94
CA SER A 40 9.71 2.10 -11.86
C SER A 40 10.41 1.78 -10.53
N ASP A 41 11.59 1.19 -10.61
CA ASP A 41 12.45 1.02 -9.43
C ASP A 41 13.18 2.32 -9.05
N VAL A 42 13.13 3.33 -9.92
CA VAL A 42 13.62 4.69 -9.63
C VAL A 42 12.64 5.43 -8.74
N ASP A 43 11.33 5.27 -8.98
CA ASP A 43 10.31 5.91 -8.14
C ASP A 43 10.18 5.24 -6.77
N SER A 44 10.31 3.91 -6.71
CA SER A 44 10.41 3.15 -5.47
C SER A 44 11.03 1.78 -5.73
N PRO A 45 12.14 1.41 -5.09
CA PRO A 45 12.73 0.08 -5.22
C PRO A 45 11.88 -0.99 -4.55
N TRP A 46 12.09 -2.25 -4.95
CA TRP A 46 11.63 -3.39 -4.19
C TRP A 46 12.53 -3.60 -2.98
N VAL A 47 11.99 -3.43 -1.79
CA VAL A 47 12.71 -3.62 -0.52
C VAL A 47 12.40 -5.03 0.00
N PRO A 48 13.41 -5.89 0.25
CA PRO A 48 13.18 -7.24 0.79
C PRO A 48 12.38 -7.23 2.10
N PHE A 49 11.45 -8.16 2.22
CA PHE A 49 10.63 -8.38 3.41
C PHE A 49 10.65 -9.87 3.76
N GLY A 50 11.62 -10.27 4.58
CA GLY A 50 11.95 -11.68 4.79
C GLY A 50 12.51 -12.34 3.51
N ASP A 51 12.54 -13.67 3.49
CA ASP A 51 13.20 -14.45 2.42
C ASP A 51 12.36 -14.55 1.16
N ASN A 52 11.03 -14.62 1.31
CA ASN A 52 10.10 -14.91 0.22
C ASN A 52 9.26 -13.70 -0.23
N ALA A 53 9.46 -12.53 0.36
CA ALA A 53 8.64 -11.37 0.02
C ALA A 53 9.49 -10.11 -0.23
N ALA A 54 8.87 -9.11 -0.85
CA ALA A 54 9.40 -7.78 -1.01
C ALA A 54 8.26 -6.75 -0.99
N ILE A 55 8.58 -5.53 -0.59
CA ILE A 55 7.63 -4.43 -0.52
C ILE A 55 8.12 -3.29 -1.43
N LYS A 56 7.22 -2.76 -2.24
CA LYS A 56 7.40 -1.51 -2.98
C LYS A 56 6.54 -0.45 -2.33
N HIS A 57 7.16 0.53 -1.68
CA HIS A 57 6.46 1.59 -0.98
C HIS A 57 5.92 2.64 -1.95
N LEU A 58 4.69 3.11 -1.73
CA LEU A 58 4.02 4.05 -2.63
C LEU A 58 3.60 5.35 -1.93
N ALA A 59 3.26 5.30 -0.65
CA ALA A 59 2.91 6.50 0.11
C ALA A 59 3.06 6.30 1.62
N PHE A 60 3.40 7.40 2.32
CA PHE A 60 3.44 7.50 3.76
C PHE A 60 2.77 8.79 4.22
N ASP A 61 1.79 8.71 5.10
CA ASP A 61 1.19 9.86 5.79
C ASP A 61 1.32 9.67 7.31
N VAL A 62 2.32 10.29 7.87
CA VAL A 62 2.61 10.21 9.31
C VAL A 62 1.56 10.93 10.18
N ARG A 63 0.76 11.83 9.60
CA ARG A 63 -0.27 12.59 10.32
C ARG A 63 -1.51 11.77 10.58
N THR A 64 -1.81 10.84 9.68
CA THR A 64 -3.00 9.98 9.75
C THR A 64 -2.66 8.51 10.01
N GLY A 65 -1.37 8.16 9.98
CA GLY A 65 -0.92 6.78 10.09
C GLY A 65 -1.25 5.92 8.86
N ILE A 66 -1.50 6.57 7.72
CA ILE A 66 -1.78 5.89 6.46
C ILE A 66 -0.47 5.58 5.74
N PHE A 67 -0.39 4.39 5.17
CA PHE A 67 0.67 3.99 4.26
C PHE A 67 0.12 3.09 3.15
N SER A 68 0.82 3.11 2.01
CA SER A 68 0.43 2.33 0.84
C SER A 68 1.66 1.69 0.21
N ASN A 69 1.50 0.46 -0.24
CA ASN A 69 2.57 -0.30 -0.85
C ASN A 69 2.05 -1.38 -1.80
N ILE A 70 2.98 -2.04 -2.49
CA ILE A 70 2.72 -3.33 -3.12
C ILE A 70 3.53 -4.38 -2.36
N LEU A 71 2.86 -5.36 -1.78
CA LEU A 71 3.47 -6.57 -1.24
C LEU A 71 3.59 -7.59 -2.38
N TRP A 72 4.80 -8.09 -2.59
CA TRP A 72 5.07 -9.20 -3.49
C TRP A 72 5.53 -10.41 -2.70
N ILE A 73 4.74 -11.48 -2.69
CA ILE A 73 5.11 -12.81 -2.22
C ILE A 73 5.50 -13.60 -3.46
N LYS A 74 6.76 -14.01 -3.54
CA LYS A 74 7.37 -14.54 -4.78
C LYS A 74 6.93 -15.96 -5.09
N GLU A 75 6.79 -16.78 -4.06
CA GLU A 75 6.46 -18.20 -4.16
C GLU A 75 5.34 -18.56 -3.18
N PRO A 76 4.74 -19.76 -3.27
CA PRO A 76 3.79 -20.23 -2.28
C PRO A 76 4.29 -20.02 -0.85
N GLY A 77 3.44 -19.51 0.02
CA GLY A 77 3.85 -19.19 1.37
C GLY A 77 2.72 -18.70 2.26
N VAL A 78 3.08 -18.48 3.51
CA VAL A 78 2.20 -18.01 4.58
C VAL A 78 2.82 -16.75 5.16
N ILE A 79 2.03 -15.67 5.25
CA ILE A 79 2.31 -14.54 6.12
C ILE A 79 1.66 -14.85 7.46
N GLY A 80 2.44 -14.82 8.52
CA GLY A 80 1.99 -15.19 9.86
C GLY A 80 0.70 -14.47 10.29
N THR A 81 0.02 -15.05 11.27
CA THR A 81 -1.19 -14.46 11.84
C THR A 81 -0.91 -13.07 12.37
N HIS A 82 -1.71 -12.11 11.97
CA HIS A 82 -1.57 -10.72 12.38
C HIS A 82 -2.94 -10.08 12.59
N PHE A 83 -2.93 -8.94 13.27
CA PHE A 83 -4.10 -8.22 13.70
C PHE A 83 -4.03 -6.77 13.21
N HIS A 84 -5.15 -6.24 12.72
CA HIS A 84 -5.24 -4.88 12.23
C HIS A 84 -5.97 -3.95 13.20
N ARG A 85 -5.34 -2.84 13.58
CA ARG A 85 -5.97 -1.79 14.39
C ARG A 85 -6.80 -0.83 13.54
N GLY A 86 -6.53 -0.74 12.26
CA GLY A 86 -7.21 0.12 11.31
C GLY A 86 -7.77 -0.63 10.13
N THR A 87 -8.42 0.10 9.24
CA THR A 87 -8.97 -0.45 8.00
C THR A 87 -7.87 -0.70 6.99
N ILE A 88 -7.94 -1.84 6.32
CA ILE A 88 -7.08 -2.21 5.20
C ILE A 88 -7.93 -2.42 3.96
N MET A 89 -7.47 -1.88 2.84
CA MET A 89 -7.97 -2.21 1.52
C MET A 89 -6.83 -2.79 0.70
N MET A 90 -7.03 -3.98 0.13
CA MET A 90 -6.06 -4.56 -0.78
C MET A 90 -6.71 -4.96 -2.10
N VAL A 91 -5.95 -4.80 -3.18
CA VAL A 91 -6.32 -5.31 -4.51
C VAL A 91 -5.30 -6.35 -4.92
N CYS A 92 -5.77 -7.55 -5.26
CA CYS A 92 -4.92 -8.55 -5.87
C CYS A 92 -4.55 -8.09 -7.28
N LEU A 93 -3.25 -7.95 -7.54
CA LEU A 93 -2.71 -7.53 -8.85
C LEU A 93 -2.29 -8.74 -9.69
N GLU A 94 -1.63 -9.72 -9.05
CA GLU A 94 -1.11 -10.93 -9.69
C GLU A 94 -1.24 -12.12 -8.75
N GLY A 95 -1.34 -13.33 -9.30
CA GLY A 95 -1.45 -14.57 -8.55
C GLY A 95 -2.78 -14.74 -7.84
N SER A 96 -2.75 -15.31 -6.64
CA SER A 96 -3.96 -15.48 -5.81
C SER A 96 -3.60 -15.44 -4.33
N VAL A 97 -4.54 -15.02 -3.51
CA VAL A 97 -4.40 -14.98 -2.06
C VAL A 97 -5.69 -15.38 -1.37
N LYS A 98 -5.57 -16.01 -0.23
CA LYS A 98 -6.68 -16.38 0.67
C LYS A 98 -6.27 -16.16 2.11
N TYR A 99 -7.24 -16.16 3.01
CA TYR A 99 -7.02 -16.27 4.45
C TYR A 99 -7.47 -17.65 4.91
N LEU A 100 -6.77 -18.21 5.90
CA LEU A 100 -7.13 -19.54 6.42
C LEU A 100 -8.51 -19.52 7.10
N GLU A 101 -8.94 -18.36 7.56
CA GLU A 101 -10.18 -18.15 8.29
C GLU A 101 -11.41 -18.01 7.38
N TYR A 102 -11.22 -17.93 6.06
CA TYR A 102 -12.29 -17.74 5.07
C TYR A 102 -12.24 -18.77 3.94
N ASP A 103 -13.36 -18.95 3.25
CA ASP A 103 -13.55 -19.88 2.15
C ASP A 103 -13.38 -19.27 0.75
N TRP A 104 -13.10 -17.95 0.67
CA TRP A 104 -12.86 -17.27 -0.60
C TRP A 104 -11.37 -17.24 -0.98
N VAL A 105 -11.13 -17.08 -2.29
CA VAL A 105 -9.81 -16.84 -2.87
C VAL A 105 -9.88 -15.57 -3.71
N ALA A 106 -9.08 -14.58 -3.38
CA ALA A 106 -8.93 -13.38 -4.19
C ALA A 106 -7.96 -13.64 -5.35
N SER A 107 -8.36 -13.21 -6.54
CA SER A 107 -7.61 -13.28 -7.79
C SER A 107 -7.45 -11.87 -8.39
N PRO A 108 -6.67 -11.69 -9.49
CA PRO A 108 -6.41 -10.36 -10.05
C PRO A 108 -7.67 -9.54 -10.30
N GLY A 109 -7.67 -8.31 -9.76
CA GLY A 109 -8.83 -7.41 -9.75
C GLY A 109 -9.76 -7.57 -8.54
N GLY A 110 -9.59 -8.61 -7.72
CA GLY A 110 -10.34 -8.80 -6.48
C GLY A 110 -9.95 -7.76 -5.42
N LEU A 111 -10.96 -7.19 -4.77
CA LEU A 111 -10.80 -6.26 -3.64
C LEU A 111 -11.02 -7.02 -2.33
N ILE A 112 -10.08 -6.86 -1.42
CA ILE A 112 -10.13 -7.36 -0.04
C ILE A 112 -10.32 -6.16 0.87
N LEU A 113 -11.31 -6.24 1.76
CA LEU A 113 -11.57 -5.24 2.79
C LEU A 113 -11.42 -5.90 4.15
N GLU A 114 -10.53 -5.38 4.96
CA GLU A 114 -10.27 -5.84 6.32
C GLU A 114 -10.71 -4.77 7.30
N VAL A 115 -11.52 -5.16 8.25
CA VAL A 115 -12.07 -4.23 9.24
C VAL A 115 -11.19 -4.19 10.48
N PRO A 116 -11.16 -3.06 11.22
CA PRO A 116 -10.44 -2.99 12.48
C PRO A 116 -10.89 -4.06 13.47
N GLY A 117 -9.93 -4.69 14.13
CA GLY A 117 -10.20 -5.72 15.12
C GLY A 117 -10.16 -7.15 14.56
N GLU A 118 -9.91 -7.30 13.26
CA GLU A 118 -9.81 -8.61 12.62
C GLU A 118 -8.40 -9.18 12.71
N SER A 119 -8.32 -10.48 12.89
CA SER A 119 -7.06 -11.25 12.88
C SER A 119 -7.18 -12.35 11.85
N HIS A 120 -6.17 -12.51 11.02
CA HIS A 120 -6.17 -13.53 9.98
C HIS A 120 -4.75 -13.94 9.56
N THR A 121 -4.71 -15.06 8.84
CA THR A 121 -3.48 -15.66 8.32
C THR A 121 -3.53 -15.66 6.79
N LEU A 122 -2.72 -14.80 6.18
CA LEU A 122 -2.64 -14.68 4.72
C LEU A 122 -1.82 -15.84 4.14
N VAL A 123 -2.37 -16.49 3.11
CA VAL A 123 -1.74 -17.59 2.40
C VAL A 123 -1.85 -17.39 0.89
N THR A 124 -0.80 -17.73 0.17
CA THR A 124 -0.81 -17.85 -1.28
C THR A 124 -0.29 -19.21 -1.73
N ASP A 125 -1.01 -19.84 -2.63
CA ASP A 125 -0.63 -21.13 -3.23
C ASP A 125 0.20 -20.94 -4.53
N THR A 126 0.33 -19.70 -5.02
CA THR A 126 0.95 -19.38 -6.32
C THR A 126 2.02 -18.31 -6.26
N GLY A 127 2.22 -17.67 -5.09
CA GLY A 127 2.78 -16.32 -5.01
C GLY A 127 1.75 -15.28 -5.46
N CYS A 128 1.92 -14.03 -5.06
CA CYS A 128 1.00 -12.95 -5.42
C CYS A 128 1.64 -11.57 -5.32
N LYS A 129 1.01 -10.59 -5.98
CA LYS A 129 1.23 -9.17 -5.73
C LYS A 129 -0.07 -8.54 -5.27
N LEU A 130 -0.02 -7.82 -4.16
CA LEU A 130 -1.14 -7.14 -3.53
C LEU A 130 -0.83 -5.66 -3.40
N PHE A 131 -1.62 -4.80 -4.05
CA PHE A 131 -1.62 -3.38 -3.70
C PHE A 131 -2.39 -3.22 -2.40
N GLY A 132 -1.78 -2.54 -1.42
CA GLY A 132 -2.39 -2.26 -0.12
C GLY A 132 -2.46 -0.77 0.16
N TRP A 133 -3.60 -0.34 0.73
CA TRP A 133 -3.79 0.93 1.38
C TRP A 133 -4.23 0.65 2.82
N MET A 134 -3.42 1.09 3.78
CA MET A 134 -3.53 0.67 5.17
C MET A 134 -3.54 1.86 6.09
N GLN A 135 -4.32 1.79 7.16
CA GLN A 135 -4.38 2.79 8.21
C GLN A 135 -4.12 2.15 9.56
N GLY A 136 -3.23 2.76 10.34
CA GLY A 136 -2.88 2.27 11.67
C GLY A 136 -1.92 1.07 11.66
N PRO A 137 -1.56 0.57 12.84
CA PRO A 137 -0.57 -0.49 12.97
C PRO A 137 -1.13 -1.87 12.64
N ILE A 138 -0.20 -2.73 12.22
CA ILE A 138 -0.36 -4.18 12.10
C ILE A 138 0.40 -4.80 13.28
N GLU A 139 -0.23 -5.67 14.03
CA GLU A 139 0.33 -6.30 15.22
C GLU A 139 0.49 -7.81 14.99
N PHE A 140 1.64 -8.33 15.37
CA PHE A 140 1.95 -9.75 15.28
C PHE A 140 2.02 -10.35 16.69
N TYR A 141 1.41 -11.52 16.85
CA TYR A 141 1.31 -12.21 18.12
C TYR A 141 1.89 -13.61 18.01
N ASP A 142 2.46 -14.10 19.11
CA ASP A 142 2.86 -15.49 19.21
C ASP A 142 1.68 -16.43 19.51
N GLU A 143 1.94 -17.72 19.61
CA GLU A 143 0.94 -18.75 19.92
C GLU A 143 0.28 -18.61 21.30
N ASN A 144 0.86 -17.82 22.20
CA ASN A 144 0.33 -17.52 23.53
C ASN A 144 -0.40 -16.17 23.59
N ALA A 145 -0.68 -15.56 22.43
CA ALA A 145 -1.28 -14.24 22.28
C ALA A 145 -0.44 -13.10 22.91
N VAL A 146 0.89 -13.26 22.95
CA VAL A 146 1.80 -12.21 23.36
C VAL A 146 2.21 -11.40 22.14
N LEU A 147 2.09 -10.07 22.22
CA LEU A 147 2.53 -9.16 21.16
C LEU A 147 4.05 -9.29 20.98
N ILE A 148 4.48 -9.66 19.77
CA ILE A 148 5.89 -9.84 19.40
C ILE A 148 6.43 -8.74 18.52
N ASP A 149 5.59 -8.12 17.69
CA ASP A 149 5.99 -7.02 16.81
C ASP A 149 4.81 -6.13 16.42
N THR A 150 5.13 -4.89 16.04
CA THR A 150 4.18 -3.91 15.54
C THR A 150 4.80 -3.17 14.36
N THR A 151 4.14 -3.21 13.21
CA THR A 151 4.54 -2.45 12.04
C THR A 151 3.52 -1.36 11.76
N ASP A 152 3.98 -0.11 11.74
CA ASP A 152 3.19 1.08 11.46
C ASP A 152 3.83 1.92 10.35
N VAL A 153 3.27 3.09 10.07
CA VAL A 153 3.81 4.00 9.06
C VAL A 153 5.30 4.34 9.29
N TRP A 154 5.73 4.45 10.54
CA TRP A 154 7.12 4.74 10.88
C TRP A 154 8.03 3.55 10.61
N TRP A 155 7.57 2.34 10.92
CA TRP A 155 8.28 1.11 10.57
C TRP A 155 8.48 1.02 9.06
N PHE A 156 7.44 1.28 8.24
CA PHE A 156 7.53 1.23 6.78
C PHE A 156 8.44 2.32 6.21
N ILE A 157 8.46 3.52 6.80
CA ILE A 157 9.42 4.58 6.45
C ILE A 157 10.86 4.10 6.73
N HIS A 158 11.13 3.59 7.93
CA HIS A 158 12.46 3.08 8.29
C HIS A 158 12.91 1.94 7.37
N HIS A 159 12.02 1.02 7.04
CA HIS A 159 12.28 -0.08 6.12
C HIS A 159 12.72 0.44 4.74
N TYR A 160 12.01 1.42 4.19
CA TYR A 160 12.33 2.07 2.92
C TYR A 160 13.65 2.85 2.97
N GLU A 161 13.78 3.76 3.94
CA GLU A 161 14.93 4.68 4.03
C GLU A 161 16.23 3.95 4.35
N SER A 162 16.20 2.92 5.20
CA SER A 162 17.38 2.13 5.53
C SER A 162 17.89 1.40 4.29
N TYR A 163 17.00 0.75 3.55
CA TYR A 163 17.36 0.10 2.30
C TYR A 163 17.96 1.09 1.29
N CYS A 164 17.32 2.22 1.08
CA CYS A 164 17.83 3.26 0.17
C CYS A 164 19.21 3.75 0.58
N ARG A 165 19.43 3.98 1.87
CA ARG A 165 20.72 4.42 2.41
C ARG A 165 21.82 3.39 2.19
N GLU A 166 21.53 2.12 2.47
CA GLU A 166 22.49 1.01 2.31
C GLU A 166 22.91 0.79 0.85
N HIS A 167 21.99 1.07 -0.09
CA HIS A 167 22.22 0.86 -1.52
C HIS A 167 22.56 2.14 -2.30
N GLY A 168 22.69 3.29 -1.62
CA GLY A 168 22.99 4.56 -2.27
C GLY A 168 21.87 5.08 -3.19
N ILE A 169 20.62 4.69 -2.93
CA ILE A 169 19.43 5.10 -3.68
C ILE A 169 18.90 6.40 -3.09
N PRO A 170 18.69 7.47 -3.89
CA PRO A 170 18.09 8.70 -3.42
C PRO A 170 16.65 8.46 -2.94
N LEU A 171 16.29 9.08 -1.80
CA LEU A 171 14.91 9.05 -1.32
C LEU A 171 13.99 9.80 -2.29
N ASN A 172 12.85 9.21 -2.61
CA ASN A 172 11.83 9.87 -3.43
C ASN A 172 10.89 10.69 -2.53
N PRO A 173 10.95 12.04 -2.58
CA PRO A 173 10.11 12.88 -1.73
C PRO A 173 8.61 12.79 -2.06
N LYS A 174 8.25 12.24 -3.22
CA LYS A 174 6.85 12.05 -3.61
C LYS A 174 6.13 11.00 -2.74
N LEU A 175 6.85 10.13 -2.05
CA LEU A 175 6.25 9.10 -1.19
C LEU A 175 5.70 9.66 0.13
N TYR A 176 6.12 10.86 0.55
CA TYR A 176 5.72 11.47 1.82
C TYR A 176 4.57 12.46 1.60
N LEU A 177 3.39 12.18 2.19
CA LEU A 177 2.16 12.98 2.05
C LEU A 177 2.05 14.09 3.08
#